data_7b33870e3f4bf7e4ab5a14244e9124a0
#
_entry.id   7b33870e3f4bf7e4ab5a14244e9124a0
#
_cell.length_a   1.000
_cell.length_b   1.000
_cell.length_c   1.000
_cell.angle_alpha   90.00
_cell.angle_beta   90.00
_cell.angle_gamma   90.00
#
_symmetry.space_group_name_H-M   'P 1'
#
loop_
_entity.id
_entity.type
_entity.pdbx_description
1 polymer ?
#
loop_
_entity_poly.entity_id
_entity_poly.type
_entity_poly.pdbx_seq_one_letter_code
_entity_poly.pdbx_strand_id
1 'polypeptide(L)'
;MSCPIIKECSKLNEEHLAYLHSLTTPEAIVWGNNDGTRNGHAYCLKTEKLNRTVDKLKAFYPNVLRMPFDNFEALYKWVYENVMREIWVSAKVLNYDIALRIAANHIDTERLLPSAFVYLHGKPWMAAKALDEKLKVREFRKPSSYLEHIFDCGNCNPRIKEHALCCYHDDFVHLSKKKGTSHTV
;
A
#
# COMPACT_ATOMS: atom_id res chain seq x y z
N MET A 1 -2.58 -2.14 27.23
CA MET A 1 -3.84 -1.77 26.53
C MET A 1 -3.74 -2.33 25.13
N SER A 2 -4.56 -3.33 24.79
CA SER A 2 -4.63 -3.85 23.42
C SER A 2 -5.31 -2.79 22.55
N CYS A 3 -4.72 -2.45 21.40
CA CYS A 3 -5.33 -1.53 20.44
C CYS A 3 -6.60 -2.18 19.88
N PRO A 4 -7.79 -1.57 20.01
CA PRO A 4 -9.06 -2.16 19.53
C PRO A 4 -9.06 -2.43 18.02
N ILE A 5 -8.22 -1.75 17.25
CA ILE A 5 -8.03 -1.89 15.80
C ILE A 5 -7.51 -3.30 15.42
N ILE A 6 -6.82 -3.99 16.34
CA ILE A 6 -6.15 -5.27 16.07
C ILE A 6 -7.14 -6.44 15.91
N LYS A 7 -8.29 -6.38 16.56
CA LYS A 7 -9.30 -7.45 16.50
C LYS A 7 -9.96 -7.62 15.13
N GLU A 8 -9.81 -6.65 14.23
CA GLU A 8 -10.42 -6.64 12.90
C GLU A 8 -9.43 -6.90 11.75
N CYS A 9 -8.17 -7.25 12.04
CA CYS A 9 -7.16 -7.44 10.99
C CYS A 9 -7.53 -8.51 9.95
N SER A 10 -8.17 -9.61 10.35
CA SER A 10 -8.60 -10.65 9.39
C SER A 10 -9.69 -10.14 8.46
N LYS A 11 -10.71 -9.49 9.00
CA LYS A 11 -11.78 -8.88 8.22
C LYS A 11 -11.26 -7.80 7.28
N LEU A 12 -10.40 -6.92 7.80
CA LEU A 12 -9.73 -5.89 7.00
C LEU A 12 -8.89 -6.50 5.87
N ASN A 13 -8.23 -7.64 6.13
CA ASN A 13 -7.49 -8.38 5.13
C ASN A 13 -8.39 -8.92 4.01
N GLU A 14 -9.49 -9.56 4.37
CA GLU A 14 -10.44 -10.12 3.42
C GLU A 14 -11.08 -9.03 2.55
N GLU A 15 -11.57 -7.96 3.17
CA GLU A 15 -12.17 -6.83 2.46
C GLU A 15 -11.18 -6.16 1.51
N HIS A 16 -9.93 -5.95 1.95
CA HIS A 16 -8.91 -5.35 1.11
C HIS A 16 -8.52 -6.28 -0.05
N LEU A 17 -8.38 -7.58 0.17
CA LEU A 17 -8.11 -8.52 -0.92
C LEU A 17 -9.26 -8.58 -1.92
N ALA A 18 -10.51 -8.64 -1.45
CA ALA A 18 -11.68 -8.62 -2.32
C ALA A 18 -11.70 -7.34 -3.19
N TYR A 19 -11.41 -6.18 -2.59
CA TYR A 19 -11.25 -4.94 -3.36
C TYR A 19 -10.14 -5.06 -4.42
N LEU A 20 -8.94 -5.52 -4.05
CA LEU A 20 -7.82 -5.65 -4.98
C LEU A 20 -8.14 -6.61 -6.14
N HIS A 21 -8.78 -7.75 -5.85
CA HIS A 21 -9.20 -8.73 -6.86
C HIS A 21 -10.27 -8.20 -7.81
N SER A 22 -11.06 -7.23 -7.40
CA SER A 22 -12.06 -6.61 -8.27
C SER A 22 -11.46 -5.74 -9.39
N LEU A 23 -10.21 -5.27 -9.24
CA LEU A 23 -9.54 -4.34 -10.15
C LEU A 23 -8.84 -5.09 -11.29
N THR A 24 -9.61 -5.55 -12.30
CA THR A 24 -9.17 -6.48 -13.33
C THR A 24 -8.85 -5.86 -14.68
N THR A 25 -8.94 -4.54 -14.83
CA THR A 25 -8.59 -3.83 -16.07
C THR A 25 -7.41 -2.88 -15.86
N PRO A 26 -6.63 -2.53 -16.89
CA PRO A 26 -5.56 -1.54 -16.76
C PRO A 26 -6.02 -0.21 -16.16
N GLU A 27 -7.21 0.25 -16.54
CA GLU A 27 -7.84 1.45 -16.00
C GLU A 27 -8.09 1.31 -14.50
N ALA A 28 -8.75 0.23 -14.07
CA ALA A 28 -9.05 -0.03 -12.69
C ALA A 28 -7.78 -0.20 -11.84
N ILE A 29 -6.76 -0.87 -12.39
CA ILE A 29 -5.45 -1.03 -11.74
C ILE A 29 -4.78 0.33 -11.51
N VAL A 30 -4.79 1.25 -12.47
CA VAL A 30 -4.16 2.56 -12.34
C VAL A 30 -5.02 3.52 -11.53
N TRP A 31 -6.31 3.60 -11.78
CA TRP A 31 -7.21 4.57 -11.14
C TRP A 31 -7.68 4.12 -9.75
N GLY A 32 -7.73 2.81 -9.52
CA GLY A 32 -8.11 2.21 -8.25
C GLY A 32 -9.61 2.03 -8.04
N ASN A 33 -10.43 2.21 -9.09
CA ASN A 33 -11.86 1.94 -9.06
C ASN A 33 -12.33 1.42 -10.42
N ASN A 34 -13.37 0.58 -10.42
CA ASN A 34 -13.94 -0.01 -11.63
C ASN A 34 -14.94 0.89 -12.36
N ASP A 35 -15.46 1.90 -11.69
CA ASP A 35 -16.49 2.82 -12.19
C ASP A 35 -15.93 4.02 -12.96
N GLY A 36 -14.62 4.04 -13.23
CA GLY A 36 -13.93 5.14 -13.89
C GLY A 36 -13.64 6.34 -12.99
N THR A 37 -13.97 6.26 -11.70
CA THR A 37 -13.54 7.26 -10.71
C THR A 37 -12.15 6.95 -10.19
N ARG A 38 -11.57 7.88 -9.43
CA ARG A 38 -10.25 7.72 -8.83
C ARG A 38 -10.37 7.38 -7.36
N ASN A 39 -9.56 6.45 -6.89
CA ASN A 39 -9.40 6.28 -5.45
C ASN A 39 -8.65 7.46 -4.83
N GLY A 40 -8.63 7.52 -3.49
CA GLY A 40 -8.03 8.63 -2.74
C GLY A 40 -6.55 8.91 -3.09
N HIS A 41 -5.78 7.89 -3.47
CA HIS A 41 -4.36 8.07 -3.83
C HIS A 41 -4.19 8.66 -5.25
N ALA A 42 -5.07 8.33 -6.17
CA ALA A 42 -5.03 8.86 -7.53
C ALA A 42 -5.71 10.23 -7.68
N TYR A 43 -6.52 10.64 -6.68
CA TYR A 43 -7.36 11.85 -6.75
C TYR A 43 -6.57 13.14 -7.02
N CYS A 44 -5.41 13.31 -6.37
CA CYS A 44 -4.58 14.50 -6.53
C CYS A 44 -3.66 14.48 -7.76
N LEU A 45 -3.70 13.41 -8.58
CA LEU A 45 -2.80 13.23 -9.71
C LEU A 45 -3.41 13.79 -11.00
N LYS A 46 -2.56 14.28 -11.91
CA LYS A 46 -2.99 14.82 -13.20
C LYS A 46 -3.58 13.71 -14.08
N THR A 47 -4.80 13.93 -14.61
CA THR A 47 -5.54 12.98 -15.46
C THR A 47 -4.72 12.51 -16.66
N GLU A 48 -4.07 13.44 -17.36
CA GLU A 48 -3.24 13.13 -18.52
C GLU A 48 -2.14 12.12 -18.20
N LYS A 49 -1.45 12.31 -17.05
CA LYS A 49 -0.41 11.36 -16.61
C LYS A 49 -0.98 10.01 -16.24
N LEU A 50 -2.15 9.96 -15.58
CA LEU A 50 -2.83 8.70 -15.28
C LEU A 50 -3.21 7.96 -16.55
N ASN A 51 -3.78 8.66 -17.55
CA ASN A 51 -4.12 8.05 -18.83
C ASN A 51 -2.88 7.50 -19.54
N ARG A 52 -1.78 8.24 -19.58
CA ARG A 52 -0.52 7.74 -20.14
C ARG A 52 0.00 6.51 -19.36
N THR A 53 -0.23 6.45 -18.06
CA THR A 53 0.12 5.26 -17.24
C THR A 53 -0.75 4.07 -17.61
N VAL A 54 -2.05 4.28 -17.82
CA VAL A 54 -2.97 3.26 -18.34
C VAL A 54 -2.50 2.75 -19.70
N ASP A 55 -2.16 3.63 -20.63
CA ASP A 55 -1.72 3.25 -21.99
C ASP A 55 -0.42 2.44 -21.94
N LYS A 56 0.53 2.81 -21.07
CA LYS A 56 1.74 2.02 -20.84
C LYS A 56 1.42 0.65 -20.26
N LEU A 57 0.52 0.55 -19.28
CA LEU A 57 0.14 -0.75 -18.70
C LEU A 57 -0.60 -1.63 -19.72
N LYS A 58 -1.46 -1.06 -20.57
CA LYS A 58 -2.16 -1.80 -21.65
C LYS A 58 -1.21 -2.56 -22.56
N ALA A 59 -0.03 -2.02 -22.84
CA ALA A 59 0.97 -2.67 -23.69
C ALA A 59 1.45 -4.02 -23.13
N PHE A 60 1.35 -4.22 -21.83
CA PHE A 60 1.78 -5.44 -21.13
C PHE A 60 0.61 -6.31 -20.63
N TYR A 61 -0.59 -5.75 -20.58
CA TYR A 61 -1.77 -6.43 -20.08
C TYR A 61 -2.44 -7.30 -21.17
N PRO A 62 -2.92 -8.53 -20.88
CA PRO A 62 -2.93 -9.21 -19.59
C PRO A 62 -1.65 -10.01 -19.27
N ASN A 63 -0.65 -9.98 -20.13
CA ASN A 63 0.55 -10.82 -20.00
C ASN A 63 1.28 -10.62 -18.67
N VAL A 64 1.31 -9.39 -18.13
CA VAL A 64 1.95 -9.08 -16.84
C VAL A 64 1.40 -9.91 -15.69
N LEU A 65 0.13 -10.36 -15.77
CA LEU A 65 -0.49 -11.22 -14.76
C LEU A 65 0.06 -12.66 -14.74
N ARG A 66 0.94 -13.01 -15.67
CA ARG A 66 1.56 -14.34 -15.83
C ARG A 66 3.10 -14.28 -15.97
N MET A 67 3.66 -13.07 -15.91
CA MET A 67 5.12 -12.92 -16.00
C MET A 67 5.79 -13.50 -14.75
N PRO A 68 6.93 -14.20 -14.88
CA PRO A 68 7.63 -14.76 -13.74
C PRO A 68 8.35 -13.65 -12.95
N PHE A 69 7.81 -13.30 -11.80
CA PHE A 69 8.47 -12.44 -10.83
C PHE A 69 8.85 -13.26 -9.60
N ASP A 70 10.04 -13.04 -9.04
CA ASP A 70 10.51 -13.78 -7.88
C ASP A 70 9.75 -13.39 -6.59
N ASN A 71 9.38 -12.12 -6.47
CA ASN A 71 8.72 -11.55 -5.30
C ASN A 71 8.07 -10.21 -5.64
N PHE A 72 7.42 -9.60 -4.64
CA PHE A 72 6.79 -8.29 -4.80
C PHE A 72 7.78 -7.19 -5.20
N GLU A 73 8.99 -7.20 -4.66
CA GLU A 73 10.00 -6.18 -4.94
C GLU A 73 10.44 -6.20 -6.41
N ALA A 74 10.54 -7.39 -7.01
CA ALA A 74 10.84 -7.55 -8.45
C ALA A 74 9.70 -6.98 -9.30
N LEU A 75 8.44 -7.28 -8.96
CA LEU A 75 7.27 -6.70 -9.62
C LEU A 75 7.20 -5.18 -9.42
N TYR A 76 7.42 -4.69 -8.20
CA TYR A 76 7.43 -3.25 -7.89
C TYR A 76 8.47 -2.48 -8.73
N LYS A 77 9.67 -3.04 -8.85
CA LYS A 77 10.75 -2.49 -9.70
C LYS A 77 10.34 -2.51 -11.17
N TRP A 78 9.79 -3.63 -11.64
CA TRP A 78 9.33 -3.77 -13.03
C TRP A 78 8.25 -2.75 -13.38
N VAL A 79 7.24 -2.53 -12.52
CA VAL A 79 6.21 -1.51 -12.71
C VAL A 79 6.84 -0.12 -12.83
N TYR A 80 7.80 0.21 -11.97
CA TYR A 80 8.49 1.49 -12.07
C TYR A 80 9.19 1.66 -13.41
N GLU A 81 9.99 0.69 -13.84
CA GLU A 81 10.82 0.77 -15.03
C GLU A 81 10.02 0.77 -16.34
N ASN A 82 8.95 -0.01 -16.43
CA ASN A 82 8.20 -0.21 -17.67
C ASN A 82 6.93 0.64 -17.79
N VAL A 83 6.32 1.03 -16.65
CA VAL A 83 5.05 1.75 -16.64
C VAL A 83 5.21 3.19 -16.17
N MET A 84 6.03 3.45 -15.14
CA MET A 84 6.03 4.72 -14.41
C MET A 84 7.16 5.67 -14.80
N ARG A 85 8.36 5.17 -15.04
CA ARG A 85 9.62 5.95 -15.10
C ARG A 85 9.58 7.16 -16.04
N GLU A 86 8.98 7.02 -17.22
CA GLU A 86 8.92 8.09 -18.22
C GLU A 86 7.83 9.14 -17.95
N ILE A 87 6.88 8.82 -17.05
CA ILE A 87 5.70 9.66 -16.79
C ILE A 87 5.85 10.38 -15.46
N TRP A 88 6.49 9.74 -14.50
CA TRP A 88 6.57 10.17 -13.12
C TRP A 88 8.00 10.28 -12.60
N VAL A 89 8.39 11.47 -12.17
CA VAL A 89 9.70 11.69 -11.52
C VAL A 89 9.70 11.08 -10.11
N SER A 90 8.57 11.15 -9.40
CA SER A 90 8.42 10.61 -8.06
C SER A 90 6.95 10.33 -7.78
N ALA A 91 6.52 9.09 -7.94
CA ALA A 91 5.15 8.65 -7.61
C ALA A 91 5.18 7.28 -6.91
N LYS A 92 5.94 7.20 -5.81
CA LYS A 92 6.16 5.95 -5.07
C LYS A 92 4.85 5.29 -4.61
N VAL A 93 3.88 6.10 -4.17
CA VAL A 93 2.54 5.62 -3.76
C VAL A 93 1.83 4.95 -4.92
N LEU A 94 1.72 5.64 -6.07
CA LEU A 94 1.04 5.10 -7.24
C LEU A 94 1.76 3.84 -7.78
N ASN A 95 3.09 3.83 -7.75
CA ASN A 95 3.87 2.65 -8.15
C ASN A 95 3.55 1.46 -7.25
N TYR A 96 3.47 1.68 -5.93
CA TYR A 96 3.10 0.64 -4.97
C TYR A 96 1.67 0.14 -5.22
N ASP A 97 0.71 1.05 -5.39
CA ASP A 97 -0.69 0.70 -5.64
C ASP A 97 -0.86 -0.14 -6.90
N ILE A 98 -0.21 0.25 -8.01
CA ILE A 98 -0.25 -0.50 -9.28
C ILE A 98 0.37 -1.87 -9.10
N ALA A 99 1.56 -1.95 -8.47
CA ALA A 99 2.23 -3.23 -8.23
C ALA A 99 1.39 -4.15 -7.34
N LEU A 100 0.77 -3.62 -6.27
CA LEU A 100 -0.08 -4.37 -5.36
C LEU A 100 -1.33 -4.92 -6.07
N ARG A 101 -1.98 -4.12 -6.93
CA ARG A 101 -3.16 -4.52 -7.68
C ARG A 101 -2.83 -5.56 -8.75
N ILE A 102 -1.67 -5.46 -9.40
CA ILE A 102 -1.17 -6.50 -10.30
C ILE A 102 -0.87 -7.78 -9.51
N ALA A 103 -0.17 -7.70 -8.37
CA ALA A 103 0.16 -8.85 -7.53
C ALA A 103 -1.08 -9.60 -7.06
N ALA A 104 -2.14 -8.88 -6.65
CA ALA A 104 -3.40 -9.48 -6.23
C ALA A 104 -4.12 -10.25 -7.34
N ASN A 105 -3.96 -9.83 -8.60
CA ASN A 105 -4.59 -10.45 -9.78
C ASN A 105 -3.65 -11.39 -10.55
N HIS A 106 -2.43 -11.61 -10.04
CA HIS A 106 -1.44 -12.47 -10.67
C HIS A 106 -1.73 -13.96 -10.41
N ILE A 107 -1.31 -14.84 -11.32
CA ILE A 107 -1.46 -16.31 -11.14
C ILE A 107 -0.75 -16.83 -9.88
N ASP A 108 0.34 -16.18 -9.45
CA ASP A 108 1.11 -16.51 -8.24
C ASP A 108 0.87 -15.46 -7.13
N THR A 109 -0.37 -15.10 -6.87
CA THR A 109 -0.76 -14.04 -5.91
C THR A 109 -0.10 -14.21 -4.54
N GLU A 110 -0.09 -15.40 -3.97
CA GLU A 110 0.47 -15.66 -2.63
C GLU A 110 1.95 -15.28 -2.53
N ARG A 111 2.72 -15.59 -3.58
CA ARG A 111 4.15 -15.28 -3.65
C ARG A 111 4.40 -13.79 -3.91
N LEU A 112 3.51 -13.14 -4.63
CA LEU A 112 3.72 -11.77 -5.08
C LEU A 112 3.08 -10.69 -4.18
N LEU A 113 2.27 -11.04 -3.20
CA LEU A 113 1.82 -10.06 -2.21
C LEU A 113 2.98 -9.64 -1.30
N PRO A 114 3.05 -8.36 -0.84
CA PRO A 114 4.11 -7.89 0.03
C PRO A 114 4.25 -8.75 1.29
N SER A 115 5.42 -9.35 1.48
CA SER A 115 5.73 -10.20 2.63
C SER A 115 6.98 -9.76 3.39
N ALA A 116 7.95 -9.12 2.72
CA ALA A 116 9.23 -8.75 3.31
C ALA A 116 9.22 -7.35 3.97
N PHE A 117 8.40 -6.43 3.46
CA PHE A 117 8.43 -5.03 3.89
C PHE A 117 7.03 -4.43 4.09
N VAL A 118 6.89 -3.61 5.14
CA VAL A 118 5.78 -2.65 5.30
C VAL A 118 6.16 -1.39 4.52
N TYR A 119 5.32 -0.98 3.59
CA TYR A 119 5.56 0.23 2.79
C TYR A 119 4.96 1.45 3.48
N LEU A 120 5.79 2.50 3.67
CA LEU A 120 5.44 3.70 4.40
C LEU A 120 5.45 4.91 3.47
N HIS A 121 4.29 5.31 3.00
CA HIS A 121 4.13 6.50 2.15
C HIS A 121 2.86 7.26 2.51
N GLY A 122 2.91 8.59 2.48
CA GLY A 122 1.76 9.42 2.82
C GLY A 122 1.23 9.16 4.23
N LYS A 123 -0.05 8.80 4.35
CA LYS A 123 -0.71 8.52 5.62
C LYS A 123 -0.07 7.39 6.43
N PRO A 124 0.28 6.21 5.87
CA PRO A 124 1.03 5.17 6.58
C PRO A 124 2.30 5.66 7.25
N TRP A 125 3.07 6.54 6.59
CA TRP A 125 4.27 7.12 7.20
C TRP A 125 3.94 8.05 8.39
N MET A 126 2.89 8.88 8.26
CA MET A 126 2.49 9.79 9.34
C MET A 126 1.98 9.02 10.56
N ALA A 127 1.18 7.96 10.34
CA ALA A 127 0.72 7.07 11.40
C ALA A 127 1.90 6.33 12.07
N ALA A 128 2.81 5.78 11.28
CA ALA A 128 4.00 5.10 11.78
C ALA A 128 4.88 6.05 12.61
N LYS A 129 5.08 7.29 12.18
CA LYS A 129 5.82 8.31 12.94
C LYS A 129 5.14 8.66 14.27
N ALA A 130 3.82 8.67 14.32
CA ALA A 130 3.07 8.91 15.55
C ALA A 130 3.22 7.75 16.55
N LEU A 131 3.42 6.53 16.06
CA LEU A 131 3.61 5.32 16.87
C LEU A 131 5.07 5.06 17.25
N ASP A 132 6.01 5.48 16.41
CA ASP A 132 7.45 5.29 16.58
C ASP A 132 8.18 6.65 16.54
N GLU A 133 8.44 7.22 17.71
CA GLU A 133 9.14 8.50 17.87
C GLU A 133 10.58 8.46 17.33
N LYS A 134 11.18 7.27 17.20
CA LYS A 134 12.52 7.08 16.62
C LYS A 134 12.55 7.19 15.10
N LEU A 135 11.37 7.15 14.45
CA LEU A 135 11.25 7.32 13.00
C LEU A 135 11.51 8.79 12.60
N LYS A 136 12.79 9.16 12.46
CA LYS A 136 13.22 10.54 12.19
C LYS A 136 13.26 10.88 10.70
N VAL A 137 13.50 9.89 9.85
CA VAL A 137 13.67 10.07 8.41
C VAL A 137 12.49 9.44 7.69
N ARG A 138 12.02 10.06 6.62
CA ARG A 138 10.94 9.51 5.78
C ARG A 138 11.46 8.29 5.01
N GLU A 139 11.50 7.17 5.70
CA GLU A 139 11.83 5.88 5.10
C GLU A 139 10.62 5.35 4.32
N PHE A 140 10.89 4.87 3.10
CA PHE A 140 9.83 4.39 2.22
C PHE A 140 9.30 3.01 2.63
N ARG A 141 10.14 2.19 3.26
CA ARG A 141 9.79 0.83 3.70
C ARG A 141 10.55 0.44 4.96
N LYS A 142 9.94 -0.45 5.73
CA LYS A 142 10.50 -1.06 6.94
C LYS A 142 10.36 -2.58 6.84
N PRO A 143 11.19 -3.37 7.56
CA PRO A 143 11.03 -4.82 7.62
C PRO A 143 9.64 -5.26 8.05
N SER A 144 9.22 -6.46 7.67
CA SER A 144 7.91 -7.03 8.01
C SER A 144 7.62 -7.05 9.52
N SER A 145 8.64 -7.19 10.36
CA SER A 145 8.54 -7.11 11.84
C SER A 145 8.30 -5.71 12.39
N TYR A 146 8.33 -4.68 11.53
CA TYR A 146 8.10 -3.31 11.99
C TYR A 146 6.71 -3.14 12.61
N LEU A 147 6.65 -2.50 13.77
CA LEU A 147 5.43 -2.31 14.57
C LEU A 147 4.74 -3.62 15.01
N GLU A 148 5.43 -4.74 15.06
CA GLU A 148 4.85 -6.03 15.44
C GLU A 148 4.20 -6.00 16.82
N HIS A 149 4.81 -5.27 17.79
CA HIS A 149 4.27 -5.07 19.13
C HIS A 149 2.94 -4.28 19.16
N ILE A 150 2.59 -3.58 18.08
CA ILE A 150 1.32 -2.84 17.95
C ILE A 150 0.29 -3.68 17.19
N PHE A 151 0.76 -4.42 16.18
CA PHE A 151 -0.06 -5.29 15.34
C PHE A 151 0.08 -6.76 15.78
N ASP A 152 -0.07 -7.01 17.10
CA ASP A 152 -0.02 -8.35 17.70
C ASP A 152 -1.30 -9.14 17.36
N CYS A 153 -1.48 -9.42 16.07
CA CYS A 153 -2.57 -10.23 15.54
C CYS A 153 -2.07 -11.60 15.03
N GLY A 154 -0.89 -12.05 15.50
CA GLY A 154 -0.31 -13.36 15.20
C GLY A 154 0.07 -13.63 13.75
N ASN A 155 -0.57 -12.95 12.77
CA ASN A 155 -0.38 -13.13 11.34
C ASN A 155 -0.63 -11.85 10.52
N CYS A 156 -0.42 -10.67 11.08
CA CYS A 156 -0.54 -9.43 10.32
C CYS A 156 0.61 -9.31 9.31
N ASN A 157 0.31 -9.67 8.06
CA ASN A 157 1.28 -9.48 7.00
C ASN A 157 1.56 -7.99 6.75
N PRO A 158 2.71 -7.64 6.12
CA PRO A 158 3.12 -6.26 5.88
C PRO A 158 2.09 -5.40 5.13
N ARG A 159 1.36 -5.99 4.21
CA ARG A 159 0.29 -5.31 3.46
C ARG A 159 -0.85 -4.84 4.38
N ILE A 160 -1.25 -5.69 5.33
CA ILE A 160 -2.31 -5.33 6.30
C ILE A 160 -1.83 -4.27 7.26
N LYS A 161 -0.57 -4.30 7.70
CA LYS A 161 0.02 -3.24 8.52
C LYS A 161 -0.01 -1.89 7.78
N GLU A 162 0.39 -1.87 6.52
CA GLU A 162 0.33 -0.68 5.68
C GLU A 162 -1.10 -0.18 5.53
N HIS A 163 -2.04 -1.06 5.19
CA HIS A 163 -3.44 -0.70 5.01
C HIS A 163 -4.08 -0.18 6.30
N ALA A 164 -3.83 -0.81 7.44
CA ALA A 164 -4.30 -0.33 8.74
C ALA A 164 -3.71 1.04 9.11
N LEU A 165 -2.41 1.25 8.87
CA LEU A 165 -1.77 2.57 9.05
C LEU A 165 -2.40 3.65 8.16
N CYS A 166 -2.88 3.28 6.97
CA CYS A 166 -3.57 4.20 6.07
C CYS A 166 -4.99 4.51 6.56
N CYS A 167 -5.79 3.47 6.84
CA CYS A 167 -7.20 3.62 7.19
C CYS A 167 -7.42 4.29 8.55
N TYR A 168 -6.59 3.96 9.54
CA TYR A 168 -6.70 4.45 10.91
C TYR A 168 -5.65 5.53 11.26
N HIS A 169 -5.14 6.23 10.25
CA HIS A 169 -4.11 7.25 10.41
C HIS A 169 -4.48 8.31 11.46
N ASP A 170 -5.70 8.83 11.42
CA ASP A 170 -6.14 9.90 12.33
C ASP A 170 -6.22 9.40 13.78
N ASP A 171 -6.68 8.16 13.98
CA ASP A 171 -6.74 7.53 15.31
C ASP A 171 -5.35 7.35 15.91
N PHE A 172 -4.37 6.87 15.12
CA PHE A 172 -2.99 6.71 15.57
C PHE A 172 -2.34 8.06 15.92
N VAL A 173 -2.55 9.08 15.10
CA VAL A 173 -2.05 10.43 15.38
C VAL A 173 -2.70 11.04 16.63
N HIS A 174 -4.00 10.79 16.86
CA HIS A 174 -4.69 11.26 18.05
C HIS A 174 -4.21 10.56 19.33
N LEU A 175 -4.00 9.25 19.27
CA LEU A 175 -3.47 8.46 20.40
C LEU A 175 -2.07 8.91 20.83
N SER A 176 -1.22 9.29 19.88
CA SER A 176 0.14 9.77 20.20
C SER A 176 0.12 11.11 20.96
N LYS A 177 -0.79 12.02 20.60
CA LYS A 177 -0.96 13.33 21.27
C LYS A 177 -1.42 13.17 22.72
N LYS A 178 -2.30 12.20 23.02
CA LYS A 178 -2.74 11.92 24.41
C LYS A 178 -1.62 11.38 25.30
N LYS A 179 -0.66 10.64 24.76
CA LYS A 179 0.51 10.17 25.54
C LYS A 179 1.47 11.30 25.92
N GLY A 180 1.59 12.35 25.09
CA GLY A 180 2.45 13.50 25.37
C GLY A 180 1.92 14.45 26.47
N THR A 181 0.63 14.42 26.80
CA THR A 181 0.00 15.28 27.80
C THR A 181 -0.03 14.68 29.23
N SER A 182 0.37 13.42 29.40
CA SER A 182 0.35 12.74 30.71
C SER A 182 1.68 12.79 31.49
N HIS A 183 2.68 13.55 31.04
CA HIS A 183 3.99 13.69 31.70
C HIS A 183 4.26 15.09 32.29
N THR A 184 3.22 15.83 32.63
CA THR A 184 3.35 17.08 33.40
C THR A 184 2.42 17.05 34.60
N VAL A 185 2.79 16.30 35.61
CA VAL A 185 2.39 16.55 37.02
C VAL A 185 3.59 16.23 37.90
#